data_9ad8f42c7585db66c6a21006f99679ef
#
_entry.id   9ad8f42c7585db66c6a21006f99679ef
#
_cell.length_a   1.000
_cell.length_b   1.000
_cell.length_c   1.000
_cell.angle_alpha   90.00
_cell.angle_beta   90.00
_cell.angle_gamma   90.00
#
_symmetry.space_group_name_H-M   'P 1'
#
loop_
_entity.id
_entity.type
_entity.pdbx_description
1 polymer ?
#
loop_
_entity_poly.entity_id
_entity_poly.type
_entity_poly.pdbx_seq_one_letter_code
_entity_poly.pdbx_strand_id
1 'polypeptide(L)'
;MKNLTPLSLVVVLALVIMSSSCEKQASSEASTTEVVTEKTSTYSETKNAYFGDLHIHTSWSFDAFIYNVRTTPDDAYNYVKGLAIDHVSGKPIQLGRPLDFMAVTDHAEYMGVMMQMIDPDSRLATSEMAKRITSPERDTSRRAFGEIGFSISRNEPFPELLQKDIMKDVWQEIIDAADRHYEPGKFTTFAGYEWTSSPGVRTANPPFARNMHRNVIYRHTDRVSEIPFSSFDSQDPEDLWKWMDHERSKGIDLFAIPHNQNMSDGLMYDLKGMVSGKALDNTYATSRLRNEPIHEVSQIKGTSMTHPVLSPNDEFADFEIYPFTFVASGLPPASQPDGSYVRQALKRGLAMQDDLGANPFKFGFIGSSDGHNSAGPVEEDNYFGKLGNIDMLPEFRIAEENVVLNRVRMSAGGLAGVWANENTRDAIFDGLQNRETFATSGPRIQVRFFGGWGIDKDLLSAPDWLTKSYSQAVPMGTDMKPGKGAPSFIIWAVKDAESANLDRIQVIKLWKGADGKSQERVFDVTWSGDRQVQNGKLPSVGNTVDIASASYTNTIGSVKLSTVWTDPTFDPSQDAAYYLRVLEIPTPRWSTHDAHTLDIAPPSDPPKIIQERAWSSPIWYNSK
;
A
#
# COMPACT_ATOMS: atom_id res chain seq x y z
N MET A 1 0.40 70.01 36.09
CA MET A 1 -0.74 70.77 35.52
C MET A 1 -1.74 69.78 35.07
N LYS A 2 -2.82 69.61 35.81
CA LYS A 2 -4.23 69.91 35.46
C LYS A 2 -4.71 69.07 34.29
N ASN A 3 -5.84 68.34 34.29
CA ASN A 3 -7.02 68.10 35.17
C ASN A 3 -7.81 66.93 34.53
N LEU A 4 -8.31 65.93 35.28
CA LEU A 4 -9.66 65.75 35.80
C LEU A 4 -10.76 65.28 34.79
N THR A 5 -11.22 64.10 35.01
CA THR A 5 -12.50 63.39 34.95
C THR A 5 -13.79 64.22 34.81
N PRO A 6 -15.03 63.67 34.51
CA PRO A 6 -15.70 62.67 35.34
C PRO A 6 -16.64 61.66 34.58
N LEU A 7 -16.82 60.48 35.12
CA LEU A 7 -17.97 59.81 35.74
C LEU A 7 -19.39 60.20 35.28
N SER A 8 -20.20 59.25 34.87
CA SER A 8 -21.66 59.23 35.09
C SER A 8 -22.24 57.81 35.21
N LEU A 9 -22.87 57.59 36.29
CA LEU A 9 -23.61 56.49 36.87
C LEU A 9 -25.11 56.65 36.58
N VAL A 10 -25.84 55.58 36.23
CA VAL A 10 -27.30 55.44 36.44
C VAL A 10 -27.61 53.92 36.39
N VAL A 11 -27.83 53.25 37.50
CA VAL A 11 -29.02 53.01 38.34
C VAL A 11 -30.03 52.02 37.74
N VAL A 12 -30.12 50.93 38.46
CA VAL A 12 -31.03 49.78 38.55
C VAL A 12 -32.52 50.13 38.53
N LEU A 13 -33.36 49.23 37.92
CA LEU A 13 -34.68 48.95 38.49
C LEU A 13 -35.07 47.47 38.23
N ALA A 14 -35.28 46.75 39.30
CA ALA A 14 -35.86 45.41 39.32
C ALA A 14 -37.40 45.52 39.35
N LEU A 15 -38.07 44.62 38.66
CA LEU A 15 -39.50 44.30 38.95
C LEU A 15 -39.67 42.78 38.96
N VAL A 16 -40.09 42.30 40.14
CA VAL A 16 -40.55 40.94 40.40
C VAL A 16 -42.04 40.89 40.08
N ILE A 17 -42.49 39.90 39.30
CA ILE A 17 -43.88 39.41 39.35
C ILE A 17 -43.84 37.87 39.33
N MET A 18 -44.34 37.26 40.41
CA MET A 18 -44.67 35.84 40.50
C MET A 18 -46.04 35.60 39.81
N SER A 19 -46.16 34.48 39.08
CA SER A 19 -47.29 33.55 39.33
C SER A 19 -47.24 32.32 38.40
N SER A 20 -47.42 31.20 39.07
CA SER A 20 -48.11 29.93 38.72
C SER A 20 -47.63 29.05 37.60
N SER A 21 -47.19 27.92 38.08
CA SER A 21 -47.09 26.57 37.54
C SER A 21 -48.05 26.16 36.41
N CYS A 22 -47.47 25.59 35.36
CA CYS A 22 -48.08 24.46 34.65
C CYS A 22 -46.95 23.58 34.09
N GLU A 23 -46.82 22.34 34.60
CA GLU A 23 -45.95 21.31 34.08
C GLU A 23 -46.38 20.94 32.66
N LYS A 24 -45.43 21.07 31.71
CA LYS A 24 -45.46 20.34 30.45
C LYS A 24 -44.08 19.69 30.29
N GLN A 25 -44.06 18.36 30.26
CA GLN A 25 -42.96 17.54 29.84
C GLN A 25 -42.46 18.04 28.47
N ALA A 26 -41.24 18.54 28.45
CA ALA A 26 -40.50 18.79 27.22
C ALA A 26 -39.64 17.55 26.93
N SER A 27 -39.99 16.83 25.87
CA SER A 27 -39.15 15.85 25.22
C SER A 27 -37.86 16.55 24.75
N SER A 28 -36.71 16.12 25.24
CA SER A 28 -35.41 16.57 24.75
C SER A 28 -35.19 15.95 23.36
N GLU A 29 -35.46 16.68 22.32
CA GLU A 29 -34.88 16.44 21.02
C GLU A 29 -33.38 16.76 21.13
N ALA A 30 -32.54 15.72 21.08
CA ALA A 30 -31.11 15.87 20.90
C ALA A 30 -30.89 16.46 19.49
N SER A 31 -30.58 17.74 19.42
CA SER A 31 -30.07 18.39 18.22
C SER A 31 -28.69 17.79 17.90
N THR A 32 -28.65 16.84 16.98
CA THR A 32 -27.43 16.45 16.31
C THR A 32 -27.00 17.63 15.45
N THR A 33 -26.06 18.41 15.95
CA THR A 33 -25.35 19.40 15.15
C THR A 33 -24.50 18.59 14.16
N GLU A 34 -24.94 18.47 12.90
CA GLU A 34 -24.05 18.04 11.82
C GLU A 34 -22.88 19.04 11.80
N VAL A 35 -21.69 18.53 12.07
CA VAL A 35 -20.45 19.28 11.86
C VAL A 35 -20.29 19.41 10.35
N VAL A 36 -20.71 20.53 9.79
CA VAL A 36 -20.43 20.87 8.38
C VAL A 36 -18.93 21.13 8.27
N THR A 37 -18.18 20.12 7.87
CA THR A 37 -16.78 20.29 7.50
C THR A 37 -16.71 21.19 6.28
N GLU A 38 -15.98 22.30 6.39
CA GLU A 38 -15.77 23.25 5.31
C GLU A 38 -14.97 22.56 4.19
N LYS A 39 -15.54 22.52 2.96
CA LYS A 39 -14.90 21.87 1.80
C LYS A 39 -13.63 22.64 1.41
N THR A 40 -12.54 21.93 1.13
CA THR A 40 -11.30 22.55 0.65
C THR A 40 -11.46 23.09 -0.77
N SER A 41 -10.54 23.95 -1.21
CA SER A 41 -10.52 24.50 -2.58
C SER A 41 -10.34 23.42 -3.67
N THR A 42 -9.91 22.22 -3.31
CA THR A 42 -9.69 21.09 -4.21
C THR A 42 -10.87 20.10 -4.25
N TYR A 43 -11.97 20.38 -3.57
CA TYR A 43 -13.12 19.49 -3.51
C TYR A 43 -13.72 19.22 -4.90
N SER A 44 -13.94 17.94 -5.22
CA SER A 44 -14.61 17.48 -6.44
C SER A 44 -15.64 16.39 -6.12
N GLU A 45 -16.89 16.56 -6.57
CA GLU A 45 -17.92 15.54 -6.39
C GLU A 45 -17.65 14.26 -7.17
N THR A 46 -16.95 14.37 -8.28
CA THR A 46 -16.52 13.24 -9.12
C THR A 46 -15.15 12.69 -8.72
N LYS A 47 -14.64 13.12 -7.56
CA LYS A 47 -13.35 12.73 -6.94
C LYS A 47 -12.14 13.04 -7.82
N ASN A 48 -11.03 13.28 -7.18
CA ASN A 48 -9.70 13.44 -7.77
C ASN A 48 -8.87 12.19 -7.50
N ALA A 49 -7.90 11.89 -8.37
CA ALA A 49 -6.88 10.88 -8.09
C ALA A 49 -5.80 11.51 -7.22
N TYR A 50 -5.51 10.87 -6.09
CA TYR A 50 -4.39 11.21 -5.22
C TYR A 50 -3.43 10.03 -5.17
N PHE A 51 -2.12 10.33 -5.19
CA PHE A 51 -1.05 9.34 -5.15
C PHE A 51 -0.24 9.49 -3.88
N GLY A 52 0.03 8.37 -3.22
CA GLY A 52 0.77 8.37 -1.97
C GLY A 52 1.54 7.10 -1.73
N ASP A 53 2.28 7.11 -0.62
CA ASP A 53 3.03 5.97 -0.11
C ASP A 53 2.66 5.74 1.36
N LEU A 54 2.17 4.54 1.66
CA LEU A 54 1.75 4.14 3.01
C LEU A 54 2.72 3.12 3.65
N HIS A 55 3.97 3.05 3.12
CA HIS A 55 4.95 2.09 3.58
C HIS A 55 6.37 2.65 3.40
N ILE A 56 6.82 3.45 4.37
CA ILE A 56 8.17 4.02 4.40
C ILE A 56 8.76 3.88 5.80
N HIS A 57 10.05 3.51 5.86
CA HIS A 57 10.83 3.37 7.08
C HIS A 57 11.90 4.45 7.20
N THR A 58 12.07 4.95 8.43
CA THR A 58 13.08 5.93 8.79
C THR A 58 14.16 5.31 9.69
N SER A 59 15.08 6.12 10.21
CA SER A 59 16.06 5.65 11.20
C SER A 59 15.43 5.12 12.51
N TRP A 60 14.12 5.22 12.67
CA TRP A 60 13.40 4.71 13.84
C TRP A 60 12.97 3.25 13.68
N SER A 61 13.04 2.71 12.47
CA SER A 61 13.04 1.27 12.23
C SER A 61 14.39 0.67 12.59
N PHE A 62 14.37 -0.48 13.26
CA PHE A 62 15.59 -1.14 13.71
C PHE A 62 16.54 -1.48 12.55
N ASP A 63 16.00 -1.93 11.44
CA ASP A 63 16.75 -2.37 10.27
C ASP A 63 17.34 -1.20 9.45
N ALA A 64 16.55 -0.15 9.20
CA ALA A 64 17.04 1.06 8.55
C ALA A 64 18.20 1.68 9.35
N PHE A 65 18.08 1.76 10.68
CA PHE A 65 19.15 2.25 11.54
C PHE A 65 20.43 1.41 11.45
N ILE A 66 20.29 0.08 11.50
CA ILE A 66 21.43 -0.85 11.42
C ILE A 66 22.18 -0.70 10.08
N TYR A 67 21.45 -0.39 9.01
CA TYR A 67 22.03 -0.11 7.70
C TYR A 67 22.43 1.36 7.49
N ASN A 68 22.68 2.05 8.61
CA ASN A 68 23.27 3.38 8.68
C ASN A 68 22.37 4.53 8.21
N VAL A 69 21.06 4.34 8.08
CA VAL A 69 20.12 5.42 7.86
C VAL A 69 20.00 6.24 9.14
N ARG A 70 20.00 7.58 9.00
CA ARG A 70 19.93 8.53 10.13
C ARG A 70 18.86 9.61 9.91
N THR A 71 18.22 9.61 8.76
CA THR A 71 17.09 10.49 8.43
C THR A 71 15.84 10.11 9.22
N THR A 72 15.05 11.12 9.56
CA THR A 72 13.92 11.10 10.48
C THR A 72 12.58 11.04 9.76
N PRO A 73 11.44 10.91 10.46
CA PRO A 73 10.11 11.10 9.86
C PRO A 73 9.91 12.45 9.17
N ASP A 74 10.47 13.55 9.73
CA ASP A 74 10.41 14.86 9.07
C ASP A 74 11.15 14.85 7.71
N ASP A 75 12.31 14.17 7.63
CA ASP A 75 13.04 14.01 6.36
C ASP A 75 12.20 13.20 5.36
N ALA A 76 11.53 12.14 5.81
CA ALA A 76 10.66 11.36 4.94
C ALA A 76 9.49 12.19 4.37
N TYR A 77 8.83 12.99 5.20
CA TYR A 77 7.80 13.93 4.72
C TYR A 77 8.37 15.01 3.79
N ASN A 78 9.57 15.50 4.05
CA ASN A 78 10.26 16.45 3.16
C ASN A 78 10.56 15.81 1.80
N TYR A 79 11.07 14.56 1.77
CA TYR A 79 11.32 13.83 0.53
C TYR A 79 10.07 13.71 -0.33
N VAL A 80 8.94 13.25 0.24
CA VAL A 80 7.70 13.09 -0.53
C VAL A 80 7.05 14.40 -0.94
N LYS A 81 7.39 15.51 -0.27
CA LYS A 81 7.06 16.87 -0.72
C LYS A 81 7.99 17.38 -1.84
N GLY A 82 8.93 16.54 -2.32
CA GLY A 82 9.86 16.86 -3.40
C GLY A 82 11.08 17.65 -2.97
N LEU A 83 11.42 17.65 -1.68
CA LEU A 83 12.67 18.25 -1.18
C LEU A 83 13.79 17.21 -1.16
N ALA A 84 15.02 17.65 -1.39
CA ALA A 84 16.18 16.80 -1.25
C ALA A 84 16.46 16.50 0.23
N ILE A 85 16.81 15.23 0.52
CA ILE A 85 17.23 14.79 1.85
C ILE A 85 18.59 14.08 1.78
N ASP A 86 19.25 13.99 2.92
CA ASP A 86 20.52 13.29 3.03
C ASP A 86 20.35 11.79 2.79
N HIS A 87 21.34 11.20 2.14
CA HIS A 87 21.38 9.76 1.91
C HIS A 87 22.75 9.18 2.33
N VAL A 88 22.75 7.91 2.71
CA VAL A 88 23.96 7.23 3.21
C VAL A 88 25.10 7.16 2.19
N SER A 89 24.83 7.36 0.90
CA SER A 89 25.85 7.48 -0.15
C SER A 89 26.66 8.78 -0.08
N GLY A 90 26.26 9.72 0.76
CA GLY A 90 26.82 11.07 0.82
C GLY A 90 26.34 12.02 -0.28
N LYS A 91 25.40 11.57 -1.14
CA LYS A 91 24.71 12.39 -2.14
C LYS A 91 23.26 12.52 -1.73
N PRO A 92 22.66 13.72 -1.83
CA PRO A 92 21.23 13.87 -1.54
C PRO A 92 20.38 13.08 -2.54
N ILE A 93 19.22 12.61 -2.07
CA ILE A 93 18.18 12.02 -2.90
C ILE A 93 16.96 12.90 -2.89
N GLN A 94 16.21 12.91 -3.98
CA GLN A 94 15.04 13.76 -4.17
C GLN A 94 14.04 13.05 -5.09
N LEU A 95 12.77 13.09 -4.73
CA LEU A 95 11.69 12.59 -5.59
C LEU A 95 11.46 13.58 -6.74
N GLY A 96 11.32 13.10 -7.95
CA GLY A 96 11.10 13.92 -9.16
C GLY A 96 9.84 14.78 -9.06
N ARG A 97 8.78 14.25 -8.43
CA ARG A 97 7.49 14.91 -8.30
C ARG A 97 6.82 14.63 -6.95
N PRO A 98 6.36 15.65 -6.17
CA PRO A 98 5.72 15.45 -4.87
C PRO A 98 4.55 14.47 -4.90
N LEU A 99 4.35 13.69 -3.82
CA LEU A 99 3.15 12.90 -3.60
C LEU A 99 2.05 13.72 -2.90
N ASP A 100 0.83 13.21 -2.91
CA ASP A 100 -0.33 13.87 -2.32
C ASP A 100 -0.57 13.46 -0.86
N PHE A 101 -0.14 12.25 -0.47
CA PHE A 101 -0.29 11.75 0.90
C PHE A 101 0.78 10.72 1.26
N MET A 102 0.99 10.52 2.57
CA MET A 102 1.96 9.57 3.08
C MET A 102 1.68 9.15 4.52
N ALA A 103 2.16 7.97 4.91
CA ALA A 103 2.38 7.55 6.29
C ALA A 103 3.82 7.04 6.47
N VAL A 104 4.49 7.49 7.52
CA VAL A 104 5.67 6.78 8.04
C VAL A 104 5.18 5.56 8.80
N THR A 105 5.77 4.40 8.54
CA THR A 105 5.34 3.12 9.09
C THR A 105 6.52 2.32 9.63
N ASP A 106 7.31 2.96 10.48
CA ASP A 106 8.42 2.29 11.17
C ASP A 106 7.95 1.06 11.94
N HIS A 107 8.82 0.04 12.02
CA HIS A 107 8.53 -1.21 12.72
C HIS A 107 8.15 -0.97 14.19
N ALA A 108 7.06 -1.58 14.66
CA ALA A 108 6.68 -1.53 16.08
C ALA A 108 7.71 -2.22 16.99
N GLU A 109 8.40 -3.23 16.46
CA GLU A 109 9.42 -3.99 17.17
C GLU A 109 10.68 -3.14 17.39
N TYR A 110 11.02 -2.86 18.65
CA TYR A 110 12.17 -2.02 19.02
C TYR A 110 12.13 -0.59 18.47
N MET A 111 10.95 -0.04 18.20
CA MET A 111 10.75 1.29 17.60
C MET A 111 11.63 2.36 18.26
N GLY A 112 12.54 2.98 17.49
CA GLY A 112 13.45 4.03 17.92
C GLY A 112 14.53 3.61 18.93
N VAL A 113 14.51 2.38 19.45
CA VAL A 113 15.45 1.95 20.51
C VAL A 113 16.90 1.91 20.00
N MET A 114 17.09 1.59 18.72
CA MET A 114 18.43 1.52 18.14
C MET A 114 19.16 2.87 18.12
N MET A 115 18.43 3.98 18.06
CA MET A 115 19.00 5.33 18.13
C MET A 115 19.72 5.59 19.45
N GLN A 116 19.26 4.98 20.54
CA GLN A 116 19.90 5.09 21.85
C GLN A 116 21.31 4.49 21.88
N MET A 117 21.68 3.70 20.88
CA MET A 117 23.01 3.08 20.80
C MET A 117 24.12 4.03 20.35
N ILE A 118 23.75 5.18 19.80
CA ILE A 118 24.71 6.23 19.41
C ILE A 118 24.61 7.49 20.33
N ASP A 119 23.65 7.52 21.23
CA ASP A 119 23.51 8.58 22.24
C ASP A 119 24.51 8.30 23.39
N PRO A 120 25.55 9.15 23.58
CA PRO A 120 26.59 8.93 24.58
C PRO A 120 26.04 8.92 26.02
N ASP A 121 24.88 9.53 26.26
CA ASP A 121 24.24 9.61 27.57
C ASP A 121 23.36 8.38 27.84
N SER A 122 23.08 7.56 26.83
CA SER A 122 22.29 6.35 26.97
C SER A 122 23.10 5.17 27.49
N ARG A 123 22.51 4.42 28.43
CA ARG A 123 23.07 3.13 28.90
C ARG A 123 23.25 2.10 27.78
N LEU A 124 22.51 2.21 26.68
CA LEU A 124 22.59 1.30 25.54
C LEU A 124 23.83 1.56 24.68
N ALA A 125 24.41 2.76 24.68
CA ALA A 125 25.59 3.12 23.90
C ALA A 125 26.82 2.26 24.18
N THR A 126 26.95 1.75 25.42
CA THR A 126 28.07 0.91 25.84
C THR A 126 27.80 -0.60 25.76
N SER A 127 26.58 -0.99 25.35
CA SER A 127 26.19 -2.40 25.23
C SER A 127 26.98 -3.13 24.13
N GLU A 128 27.13 -4.45 24.26
CA GLU A 128 27.75 -5.28 23.22
C GLU A 128 26.95 -5.25 21.92
N MET A 129 25.62 -5.13 21.99
CA MET A 129 24.78 -4.99 20.81
C MET A 129 25.05 -3.67 20.10
N ALA A 130 25.19 -2.55 20.82
CA ALA A 130 25.52 -1.26 20.23
C ALA A 130 26.86 -1.29 19.47
N LYS A 131 27.90 -1.86 20.07
CA LYS A 131 29.22 -2.00 19.42
C LYS A 131 29.15 -2.77 18.09
N ARG A 132 28.27 -3.75 18.00
CA ARG A 132 28.08 -4.58 16.82
C ARG A 132 27.23 -3.88 15.76
N ILE A 133 26.12 -3.24 16.16
CA ILE A 133 25.21 -2.53 15.25
C ILE A 133 25.91 -1.31 14.64
N THR A 134 26.67 -0.56 15.45
CA THR A 134 27.38 0.65 14.99
C THR A 134 28.77 0.35 14.41
N SER A 135 29.12 -0.92 14.27
CA SER A 135 30.41 -1.34 13.70
C SER A 135 30.56 -0.86 12.25
N PRO A 136 31.71 -0.29 11.88
CA PRO A 136 32.00 0.03 10.48
C PRO A 136 32.17 -1.23 9.61
N GLU A 137 32.37 -2.39 10.23
CA GLU A 137 32.45 -3.68 9.53
C GLU A 137 31.06 -4.18 9.17
N ARG A 138 30.70 -4.15 7.88
CA ARG A 138 29.41 -4.58 7.36
C ARG A 138 28.98 -5.99 7.80
N ASP A 139 29.92 -6.93 7.89
CA ASP A 139 29.60 -8.30 8.31
C ASP A 139 29.22 -8.38 9.79
N THR A 140 29.75 -7.50 10.61
CA THR A 140 29.44 -7.43 12.03
C THR A 140 28.05 -6.86 12.25
N SER A 141 27.70 -5.74 11.61
CA SER A 141 26.37 -5.15 11.68
C SER A 141 25.30 -6.05 11.05
N ARG A 142 25.61 -6.73 9.94
CA ARG A 142 24.71 -7.69 9.29
C ARG A 142 24.41 -8.91 10.16
N ARG A 143 25.40 -9.43 10.89
CA ARG A 143 25.15 -10.52 11.86
C ARG A 143 24.27 -10.06 13.00
N ALA A 144 24.49 -8.85 13.54
CA ALA A 144 23.63 -8.26 14.56
C ALA A 144 22.19 -8.09 14.06
N PHE A 145 21.99 -7.58 12.84
CA PHE A 145 20.69 -7.51 12.17
C PHE A 145 20.01 -8.89 12.12
N GLY A 146 20.75 -9.93 11.67
CA GLY A 146 20.22 -11.30 11.62
C GLY A 146 19.73 -11.80 12.98
N GLU A 147 20.46 -11.52 14.06
CA GLU A 147 20.06 -11.92 15.43
C GLU A 147 18.80 -11.18 15.89
N ILE A 148 18.68 -9.89 15.59
CA ILE A 148 17.48 -9.09 15.88
C ILE A 148 16.28 -9.61 15.09
N GLY A 149 16.41 -9.84 13.79
CA GLY A 149 15.37 -10.43 12.96
C GLY A 149 14.93 -11.81 13.45
N PHE A 150 15.88 -12.64 13.92
CA PHE A 150 15.55 -13.93 14.52
C PHE A 150 14.87 -13.81 15.89
N SER A 151 15.19 -12.79 16.68
CA SER A 151 14.48 -12.55 17.95
C SER A 151 12.99 -12.25 17.71
N ILE A 152 12.70 -11.47 16.66
CA ILE A 152 11.33 -11.19 16.20
C ILE A 152 10.67 -12.48 15.72
N SER A 153 11.32 -13.23 14.81
CA SER A 153 10.74 -14.46 14.22
C SER A 153 10.48 -15.58 15.25
N ARG A 154 11.15 -15.54 16.39
CA ARG A 154 10.99 -16.51 17.49
C ARG A 154 10.04 -16.03 18.56
N ASN A 155 9.65 -14.75 18.52
CA ASN A 155 9.00 -14.07 19.64
C ASN A 155 9.80 -14.17 20.94
N GLU A 156 11.13 -13.97 20.82
CA GLU A 156 12.11 -14.03 21.91
C GLU A 156 12.88 -12.71 21.94
N PRO A 157 12.25 -11.59 22.35
CA PRO A 157 12.90 -10.28 22.31
C PRO A 157 14.10 -10.19 23.27
N PHE A 158 15.09 -9.39 22.90
CA PHE A 158 16.19 -9.02 23.79
C PHE A 158 15.65 -8.12 24.92
N PRO A 159 15.70 -8.56 26.21
CA PRO A 159 15.10 -7.79 27.30
C PRO A 159 15.66 -6.37 27.44
N GLU A 160 16.96 -6.18 27.15
CA GLU A 160 17.61 -4.87 27.19
C GLU A 160 17.13 -3.91 26.11
N LEU A 161 16.53 -4.41 25.02
CA LEU A 161 15.99 -3.62 23.91
C LEU A 161 14.47 -3.35 24.05
N LEU A 162 13.78 -3.98 24.99
CA LEU A 162 12.36 -3.72 25.27
C LEU A 162 12.20 -2.47 26.15
N GLN A 163 12.48 -1.31 25.58
CA GLN A 163 12.41 -0.01 26.26
C GLN A 163 11.07 0.68 25.97
N LYS A 164 10.00 0.27 26.67
CA LYS A 164 8.63 0.73 26.40
C LYS A 164 8.47 2.25 26.49
N ASP A 165 9.18 2.91 27.41
CA ASP A 165 9.12 4.37 27.53
C ASP A 165 9.69 5.05 26.29
N ILE A 166 10.85 4.58 25.80
CA ILE A 166 11.46 5.09 24.56
C ILE A 166 10.53 4.85 23.35
N MET A 167 10.00 3.63 23.24
CA MET A 167 9.08 3.29 22.15
C MET A 167 7.82 4.16 22.16
N LYS A 168 7.30 4.49 23.36
CA LYS A 168 6.15 5.40 23.52
C LYS A 168 6.50 6.83 23.10
N ASP A 169 7.64 7.35 23.52
CA ASP A 169 8.09 8.70 23.19
C ASP A 169 8.34 8.84 21.67
N VAL A 170 8.96 7.81 21.08
CA VAL A 170 9.18 7.76 19.63
C VAL A 170 7.86 7.64 18.86
N TRP A 171 6.92 6.85 19.34
CA TRP A 171 5.58 6.75 18.73
C TRP A 171 4.86 8.12 18.75
N GLN A 172 4.95 8.84 19.87
CA GLN A 172 4.38 10.18 19.97
C GLN A 172 5.03 11.12 18.94
N GLU A 173 6.34 11.05 18.75
CA GLU A 173 7.04 11.90 17.79
C GLU A 173 6.68 11.55 16.33
N ILE A 174 6.40 10.26 15.99
CA ILE A 174 5.84 9.88 14.68
C ILE A 174 4.49 10.58 14.44
N ILE A 175 3.63 10.59 15.48
CA ILE A 175 2.32 11.26 15.44
C ILE A 175 2.51 12.76 15.25
N ASP A 176 3.40 13.38 16.03
CA ASP A 176 3.67 14.82 15.98
C ASP A 176 4.27 15.22 14.63
N ALA A 177 5.16 14.41 14.04
CA ALA A 177 5.68 14.63 12.70
C ALA A 177 4.58 14.57 11.64
N ALA A 178 3.66 13.61 11.76
CA ALA A 178 2.50 13.55 10.86
C ALA A 178 1.65 14.82 10.97
N ASP A 179 1.46 15.38 12.16
CA ASP A 179 0.70 16.63 12.34
C ASP A 179 1.45 17.87 11.83
N ARG A 180 2.76 17.96 12.07
CA ARG A 180 3.59 19.07 11.58
C ARG A 180 3.55 19.19 10.05
N HIS A 181 3.46 18.07 9.35
CA HIS A 181 3.49 18.02 7.89
C HIS A 181 2.11 18.00 7.22
N TYR A 182 1.02 17.90 7.97
CA TYR A 182 -0.33 17.89 7.43
C TYR A 182 -0.75 19.25 6.89
N GLU A 183 -1.04 19.34 5.60
CA GLU A 183 -1.52 20.52 4.89
C GLU A 183 -2.84 20.20 4.17
N PRO A 184 -4.02 20.34 4.84
CA PRO A 184 -5.32 20.02 4.26
C PRO A 184 -5.53 20.67 2.89
N GLY A 185 -5.97 19.88 1.91
CA GLY A 185 -6.15 20.31 0.52
C GLY A 185 -4.89 20.26 -0.32
N LYS A 186 -3.72 19.98 0.26
CA LYS A 186 -2.44 19.95 -0.45
C LYS A 186 -1.63 18.67 -0.19
N PHE A 187 -1.40 18.33 1.07
CA PHE A 187 -0.63 17.16 1.45
C PHE A 187 -1.21 16.53 2.72
N THR A 188 -1.60 15.25 2.63
CA THR A 188 -2.19 14.51 3.74
C THR A 188 -1.19 13.54 4.35
N THR A 189 -1.12 13.53 5.68
CA THR A 189 -0.27 12.62 6.45
C THR A 189 -1.12 11.79 7.40
N PHE A 190 -0.69 10.55 7.67
CA PHE A 190 -1.33 9.66 8.63
C PHE A 190 -0.34 9.20 9.68
N ALA A 191 -0.79 9.00 10.91
CA ALA A 191 -0.07 8.19 11.87
C ALA A 191 -0.17 6.72 11.45
N GLY A 192 0.96 6.00 11.50
CA GLY A 192 1.02 4.60 11.12
C GLY A 192 2.26 3.91 11.69
N TYR A 193 2.25 2.60 11.67
CA TYR A 193 3.39 1.76 12.04
C TYR A 193 3.30 0.40 11.35
N GLU A 194 4.40 -0.35 11.31
CA GLU A 194 4.39 -1.72 10.81
C GLU A 194 4.40 -2.74 11.94
N TRP A 195 3.39 -3.61 11.97
CA TRP A 195 3.34 -4.84 12.75
C TRP A 195 4.10 -5.94 11.99
N THR A 196 5.25 -6.37 12.52
CA THR A 196 6.26 -7.15 11.79
C THR A 196 6.23 -8.63 12.17
N SER A 197 5.09 -9.29 12.02
CA SER A 197 5.00 -10.73 12.29
C SER A 197 5.78 -11.52 11.25
N SER A 198 6.78 -12.26 11.73
CA SER A 198 7.72 -13.02 10.90
C SER A 198 7.87 -14.46 11.39
N PRO A 199 6.82 -15.30 11.35
CA PRO A 199 6.85 -16.65 11.93
C PRO A 199 7.94 -17.53 11.29
N GLY A 200 8.87 -17.98 12.14
CA GLY A 200 10.06 -18.72 11.73
C GLY A 200 9.82 -20.19 11.45
N VAL A 201 10.51 -20.75 10.43
CA VAL A 201 10.58 -22.17 10.12
C VAL A 201 11.91 -22.71 10.62
N ARG A 202 11.94 -23.14 11.89
CA ARG A 202 13.17 -23.57 12.60
C ARG A 202 13.71 -24.91 12.13
N THR A 203 12.87 -25.76 11.55
CA THR A 203 13.22 -27.12 11.08
C THR A 203 13.82 -27.13 9.68
N ALA A 204 13.75 -26.01 8.96
CA ALA A 204 14.36 -25.86 7.64
C ALA A 204 15.90 -25.70 7.75
N ASN A 205 16.59 -26.01 6.66
CA ASN A 205 18.03 -25.81 6.55
C ASN A 205 18.37 -25.08 5.25
N PRO A 206 18.76 -23.79 5.29
CA PRO A 206 18.84 -22.95 6.49
C PRO A 206 17.45 -22.62 7.08
N PRO A 207 17.37 -22.28 8.38
CA PRO A 207 16.16 -21.74 8.97
C PRO A 207 15.77 -20.42 8.29
N PHE A 208 14.47 -20.19 8.08
CA PHE A 208 13.95 -18.97 7.45
C PHE A 208 12.73 -18.42 8.17
N ALA A 209 12.36 -17.20 7.87
CA ALA A 209 11.13 -16.56 8.34
C ALA A 209 10.22 -16.21 7.17
N ARG A 210 8.91 -16.22 7.46
CA ARG A 210 7.83 -15.89 6.53
C ARG A 210 7.38 -14.46 6.78
N ASN A 211 6.95 -13.77 5.74
CA ASN A 211 6.40 -12.43 5.90
C ASN A 211 4.89 -12.49 6.15
N MET A 212 4.47 -11.98 7.32
CA MET A 212 3.06 -11.79 7.68
C MET A 212 2.80 -10.35 8.13
N HIS A 213 3.61 -9.39 7.67
CA HIS A 213 3.62 -7.99 8.08
C HIS A 213 2.35 -7.23 7.65
N ARG A 214 1.97 -6.21 8.43
CA ARG A 214 0.87 -5.27 8.14
C ARG A 214 1.25 -3.86 8.58
N ASN A 215 1.01 -2.89 7.71
CA ASN A 215 0.99 -1.50 8.12
C ASN A 215 -0.36 -1.18 8.76
N VAL A 216 -0.35 -0.63 9.96
CA VAL A 216 -1.55 -0.14 10.65
C VAL A 216 -1.62 1.36 10.48
N ILE A 217 -2.73 1.85 9.92
CA ILE A 217 -2.95 3.26 9.60
C ILE A 217 -4.13 3.77 10.40
N TYR A 218 -3.97 4.91 11.06
CA TYR A 218 -5.00 5.59 11.83
C TYR A 218 -5.64 6.72 11.03
N ARG A 219 -6.97 6.88 11.18
CA ARG A 219 -7.70 7.98 10.54
C ARG A 219 -7.25 9.36 11.05
N HIS A 220 -7.09 9.48 12.35
CA HIS A 220 -6.76 10.73 13.04
C HIS A 220 -5.53 10.53 13.92
N THR A 221 -4.80 11.60 14.16
CA THR A 221 -3.60 11.63 15.00
C THR A 221 -3.92 11.91 16.48
N ASP A 222 -5.05 12.53 16.77
CA ASP A 222 -5.55 12.79 18.13
C ASP A 222 -6.25 11.59 18.79
N ARG A 223 -6.45 10.52 18.04
CA ARG A 223 -7.11 9.28 18.48
C ARG A 223 -6.32 8.08 17.97
N VAL A 224 -5.26 7.76 18.67
CA VAL A 224 -4.36 6.63 18.40
C VAL A 224 -4.18 5.79 19.65
N SER A 225 -3.67 4.58 19.53
CA SER A 225 -3.27 3.75 20.68
C SER A 225 -2.09 4.39 21.42
N GLU A 226 -1.99 4.14 22.71
CA GLU A 226 -0.91 4.66 23.56
C GLU A 226 0.48 4.14 23.15
N ILE A 227 0.53 2.93 22.62
CA ILE A 227 1.72 2.28 22.05
C ILE A 227 1.27 1.35 20.92
N PRO A 228 2.06 1.18 19.84
CA PRO A 228 1.78 0.21 18.81
C PRO A 228 1.68 -1.23 19.32
N PHE A 229 0.70 -1.99 18.84
CA PHE A 229 0.64 -3.44 19.05
C PHE A 229 1.68 -4.10 18.16
N SER A 230 2.61 -4.83 18.75
CA SER A 230 3.75 -5.42 18.07
C SER A 230 3.63 -6.93 17.90
N SER A 231 4.48 -7.53 17.08
CA SER A 231 4.55 -8.99 16.95
C SER A 231 5.08 -9.67 18.22
N PHE A 232 5.69 -8.91 19.14
CA PHE A 232 6.04 -9.43 20.48
C PHE A 232 4.80 -9.61 21.38
N ASP A 233 3.73 -8.86 21.13
CA ASP A 233 2.45 -9.07 21.82
C ASP A 233 1.74 -10.31 21.26
N SER A 234 1.71 -10.48 19.94
CA SER A 234 1.28 -11.70 19.24
C SER A 234 1.76 -11.73 17.80
N GLN A 235 2.15 -12.91 17.31
CA GLN A 235 2.47 -13.17 15.90
C GLN A 235 1.22 -13.52 15.07
N ASP A 236 0.04 -13.72 15.71
CA ASP A 236 -1.19 -14.13 15.07
C ASP A 236 -1.96 -12.90 14.52
N PRO A 237 -2.26 -12.80 13.21
CA PRO A 237 -3.06 -11.72 12.69
C PRO A 237 -4.49 -11.66 13.27
N GLU A 238 -5.04 -12.79 13.74
CA GLU A 238 -6.35 -12.79 14.40
C GLU A 238 -6.31 -12.03 15.75
N ASP A 239 -5.18 -12.03 16.45
CA ASP A 239 -5.01 -11.25 17.68
C ASP A 239 -4.79 -9.76 17.38
N LEU A 240 -4.07 -9.42 16.30
CA LEU A 240 -4.00 -8.04 15.82
C LEU A 240 -5.41 -7.50 15.50
N TRP A 241 -6.26 -8.26 14.79
CA TRP A 241 -7.63 -7.83 14.48
C TRP A 241 -8.49 -7.67 15.74
N LYS A 242 -8.37 -8.57 16.73
CA LYS A 242 -9.07 -8.43 18.02
C LYS A 242 -8.64 -7.17 18.76
N TRP A 243 -7.35 -6.87 18.77
CA TRP A 243 -6.82 -5.64 19.34
C TRP A 243 -7.37 -4.41 18.59
N MET A 244 -7.35 -4.41 17.27
CA MET A 244 -7.92 -3.31 16.47
C MET A 244 -9.42 -3.11 16.73
N ASP A 245 -10.19 -4.18 16.88
CA ASP A 245 -11.61 -4.10 17.22
C ASP A 245 -11.81 -3.52 18.63
N HIS A 246 -10.90 -3.84 19.56
CA HIS A 246 -10.91 -3.22 20.89
C HIS A 246 -10.59 -1.72 20.82
N GLU A 247 -9.60 -1.30 20.03
CA GLU A 247 -9.28 0.12 19.82
C GLU A 247 -10.48 0.87 19.19
N ARG A 248 -11.17 0.27 18.20
CA ARG A 248 -12.41 0.85 17.66
C ARG A 248 -13.51 1.02 18.70
N SER A 249 -13.61 0.12 19.67
CA SER A 249 -14.59 0.25 20.78
C SER A 249 -14.33 1.47 21.67
N LYS A 250 -13.11 2.03 21.62
CA LYS A 250 -12.71 3.28 22.29
C LYS A 250 -12.90 4.52 21.40
N GLY A 251 -13.37 4.35 20.16
CA GLY A 251 -13.54 5.43 19.18
C GLY A 251 -12.30 5.73 18.33
N ILE A 252 -11.32 4.83 18.29
CA ILE A 252 -10.13 4.92 17.44
C ILE A 252 -10.41 4.22 16.11
N ASP A 253 -10.37 4.93 14.99
CA ASP A 253 -10.59 4.35 13.66
C ASP A 253 -9.26 4.05 12.96
N LEU A 254 -9.09 2.81 12.50
CA LEU A 254 -7.84 2.30 11.94
C LEU A 254 -8.10 1.09 11.04
N PHE A 255 -7.18 0.81 10.12
CA PHE A 255 -7.14 -0.44 9.35
C PHE A 255 -5.71 -0.95 9.18
N ALA A 256 -5.58 -2.22 8.78
CA ALA A 256 -4.28 -2.84 8.49
C ALA A 256 -4.14 -3.14 6.99
N ILE A 257 -2.90 -3.02 6.49
CA ILE A 257 -2.53 -3.26 5.10
C ILE A 257 -1.52 -4.41 5.05
N PRO A 258 -1.95 -5.65 4.74
CA PRO A 258 -1.04 -6.74 4.48
C PRO A 258 -0.15 -6.45 3.27
N HIS A 259 1.13 -6.81 3.36
CA HIS A 259 2.09 -6.64 2.29
C HIS A 259 3.08 -7.81 2.21
N ASN A 260 3.89 -7.86 1.14
CA ASN A 260 4.85 -8.95 0.88
C ASN A 260 4.25 -10.36 0.96
N GLN A 261 3.04 -10.52 0.46
CA GLN A 261 2.34 -11.80 0.46
C GLN A 261 3.15 -12.86 -0.32
N ASN A 262 3.85 -12.44 -1.39
CA ASN A 262 4.78 -13.29 -2.15
C ASN A 262 5.88 -13.93 -1.29
N MET A 263 6.21 -13.36 -0.13
CA MET A 263 7.22 -13.84 0.81
C MET A 263 6.62 -14.61 2.01
N SER A 264 5.30 -14.83 2.02
CA SER A 264 4.61 -15.46 3.14
C SER A 264 4.70 -16.99 3.17
N ASP A 265 5.29 -17.60 2.15
CA ASP A 265 5.38 -19.05 2.01
C ASP A 265 4.02 -19.75 2.15
N GLY A 266 2.98 -19.15 1.57
CA GLY A 266 1.61 -19.65 1.55
C GLY A 266 0.73 -19.23 2.73
N LEU A 267 1.27 -18.61 3.78
CA LEU A 267 0.52 -18.31 4.99
C LEU A 267 -0.48 -17.17 4.83
N MET A 268 -0.18 -16.15 4.02
CA MET A 268 -1.01 -14.94 3.95
C MET A 268 -2.45 -15.25 3.54
N TYR A 269 -2.63 -16.23 2.66
CA TYR A 269 -3.93 -16.64 2.13
C TYR A 269 -4.20 -18.14 2.33
N ASP A 270 -3.67 -18.74 3.41
CA ASP A 270 -4.00 -20.11 3.80
C ASP A 270 -5.52 -20.24 4.07
N LEU A 271 -6.02 -21.44 3.94
CA LEU A 271 -7.43 -21.81 4.22
C LEU A 271 -7.64 -22.22 5.69
N LYS A 272 -6.62 -21.97 6.52
CA LYS A 272 -6.62 -22.23 7.97
C LYS A 272 -6.08 -21.04 8.71
N GLY A 273 -6.57 -20.82 9.93
CA GLY A 273 -6.00 -19.86 10.86
C GLY A 273 -4.54 -20.21 11.16
N MET A 274 -3.66 -19.21 11.14
CA MET A 274 -2.21 -19.40 11.20
C MET A 274 -1.75 -20.14 12.48
N VAL A 275 -2.27 -19.75 13.62
CA VAL A 275 -1.92 -20.35 14.93
C VAL A 275 -2.91 -21.46 15.29
N SER A 276 -4.19 -21.26 15.04
CA SER A 276 -5.23 -22.22 15.40
C SER A 276 -5.18 -23.51 14.59
N GLY A 277 -4.66 -23.46 13.35
CA GLY A 277 -4.68 -24.57 12.38
C GLY A 277 -6.08 -25.02 11.95
N LYS A 278 -7.14 -24.35 12.43
CA LYS A 278 -8.52 -24.65 12.09
C LYS A 278 -8.90 -24.07 10.74
N ALA A 279 -9.83 -24.72 10.03
CA ALA A 279 -10.42 -24.16 8.82
C ALA A 279 -11.02 -22.77 9.12
N LEU A 280 -10.94 -21.86 8.13
CA LEU A 280 -11.53 -20.54 8.24
C LEU A 280 -13.04 -20.64 8.47
N ASP A 281 -13.58 -19.73 9.25
CA ASP A 281 -15.01 -19.63 9.57
C ASP A 281 -15.56 -18.22 9.29
N ASN A 282 -16.85 -18.01 9.56
CA ASN A 282 -17.49 -16.70 9.38
C ASN A 282 -16.86 -15.62 10.25
N THR A 283 -16.45 -15.95 11.47
CA THR A 283 -15.82 -15.01 12.41
C THR A 283 -14.50 -14.51 11.86
N TYR A 284 -13.65 -15.41 11.38
CA TYR A 284 -12.40 -15.06 10.68
C TYR A 284 -12.68 -14.16 9.47
N ALA A 285 -13.62 -14.59 8.59
CA ALA A 285 -13.91 -13.85 7.37
C ALA A 285 -14.39 -12.42 7.64
N THR A 286 -15.34 -12.24 8.56
CA THR A 286 -15.89 -10.93 8.90
C THR A 286 -14.90 -10.04 9.64
N SER A 287 -14.06 -10.60 10.51
CA SER A 287 -13.01 -9.86 11.20
C SER A 287 -11.95 -9.37 10.21
N ARG A 288 -11.48 -10.24 9.30
CA ARG A 288 -10.51 -9.87 8.28
C ARG A 288 -11.02 -8.77 7.35
N LEU A 289 -12.26 -8.90 6.83
CA LEU A 289 -12.90 -7.90 5.97
C LEU A 289 -12.94 -6.50 6.58
N ARG A 290 -13.21 -6.43 7.87
CA ARG A 290 -13.30 -5.16 8.61
C ARG A 290 -11.94 -4.53 8.84
N ASN A 291 -10.92 -5.36 9.09
CA ASN A 291 -9.59 -4.93 9.50
C ASN A 291 -8.61 -4.75 8.35
N GLU A 292 -8.77 -5.49 7.24
CA GLU A 292 -7.87 -5.48 6.08
C GLU A 292 -8.64 -5.12 4.80
N PRO A 293 -9.13 -3.84 4.64
CA PRO A 293 -9.92 -3.45 3.49
C PRO A 293 -9.12 -3.38 2.19
N ILE A 294 -7.82 -3.13 2.26
CA ILE A 294 -6.89 -3.01 1.13
C ILE A 294 -5.62 -3.80 1.38
N HIS A 295 -4.99 -4.26 0.29
CA HIS A 295 -3.72 -5.00 0.30
C HIS A 295 -2.72 -4.32 -0.62
N GLU A 296 -1.47 -4.27 -0.21
CA GLU A 296 -0.36 -3.82 -1.04
C GLU A 296 0.05 -4.93 -2.00
N VAL A 297 -0.01 -4.66 -3.30
CA VAL A 297 0.24 -5.69 -4.34
C VAL A 297 1.53 -5.49 -5.12
N SER A 298 2.21 -4.36 -4.94
CA SER A 298 3.48 -4.02 -5.60
C SER A 298 4.31 -3.14 -4.68
N GLN A 299 5.58 -3.48 -4.50
CA GLN A 299 6.55 -2.73 -3.74
C GLN A 299 7.98 -3.18 -4.13
N ILE A 300 9.00 -2.64 -3.48
CA ILE A 300 10.42 -2.89 -3.83
C ILE A 300 10.83 -4.38 -3.75
N LYS A 301 10.16 -5.21 -2.94
CA LYS A 301 10.36 -6.67 -2.92
C LYS A 301 9.43 -7.40 -3.92
N GLY A 302 9.11 -6.74 -5.05
CA GLY A 302 8.38 -7.29 -6.18
C GLY A 302 6.86 -7.24 -6.05
N THR A 303 6.19 -7.92 -6.97
CA THR A 303 4.73 -8.00 -7.01
C THR A 303 4.18 -9.18 -6.23
N SER A 304 3.04 -8.96 -5.57
CA SER A 304 2.22 -10.01 -4.96
C SER A 304 0.92 -10.27 -5.74
N MET A 305 0.78 -9.70 -6.94
CA MET A 305 -0.49 -9.74 -7.68
C MET A 305 -0.82 -11.13 -8.21
N THR A 306 0.11 -11.74 -8.96
CA THR A 306 -0.02 -13.13 -9.45
C THR A 306 1.35 -13.71 -9.76
N HIS A 307 1.38 -15.03 -10.06
CA HIS A 307 2.60 -15.77 -10.39
C HIS A 307 2.34 -16.68 -11.60
N PRO A 308 3.31 -16.90 -12.53
CA PRO A 308 3.14 -17.74 -13.71
C PRO A 308 2.62 -19.15 -13.42
N VAL A 309 3.06 -19.75 -12.31
CA VAL A 309 2.59 -21.10 -11.89
C VAL A 309 1.10 -21.10 -11.53
N LEU A 310 0.56 -19.99 -11.00
CA LEU A 310 -0.85 -19.86 -10.59
C LEU A 310 -1.76 -19.32 -11.70
N SER A 311 -1.18 -18.68 -12.70
CA SER A 311 -1.87 -18.07 -13.85
C SER A 311 -1.12 -18.37 -15.16
N PRO A 312 -1.02 -19.66 -15.56
CA PRO A 312 -0.17 -20.09 -16.68
C PRO A 312 -0.65 -19.61 -18.05
N ASN A 313 -1.88 -19.13 -18.15
CA ASN A 313 -2.46 -18.61 -19.39
C ASN A 313 -2.40 -17.07 -19.49
N ASP A 314 -1.79 -16.40 -18.49
CA ASP A 314 -1.61 -14.95 -18.47
C ASP A 314 -0.18 -14.59 -18.91
N GLU A 315 -0.03 -14.03 -20.11
CA GLU A 315 1.27 -13.64 -20.68
C GLU A 315 2.02 -12.56 -19.87
N PHE A 316 1.31 -11.85 -18.97
CA PHE A 316 1.87 -10.81 -18.11
C PHE A 316 1.91 -11.21 -16.63
N ALA A 317 1.83 -12.50 -16.33
CA ALA A 317 1.93 -13.01 -14.96
C ALA A 317 3.36 -12.92 -14.40
N ASP A 318 4.37 -12.94 -15.27
CA ASP A 318 5.79 -12.84 -14.90
C ASP A 318 6.21 -11.37 -14.88
N PHE A 319 5.91 -10.70 -13.78
CA PHE A 319 6.26 -9.29 -13.59
C PHE A 319 6.89 -9.09 -12.22
N GLU A 320 8.16 -8.66 -12.20
CA GLU A 320 8.92 -8.33 -10.99
C GLU A 320 8.71 -9.37 -9.87
N ILE A 321 8.90 -10.65 -10.21
CA ILE A 321 8.77 -11.74 -9.25
C ILE A 321 9.99 -11.76 -8.33
N TYR A 322 9.76 -11.50 -7.03
CA TYR A 322 10.74 -11.71 -5.97
C TYR A 322 10.38 -13.00 -5.21
N PRO A 323 11.07 -14.12 -5.47
CA PRO A 323 10.61 -15.44 -5.07
C PRO A 323 11.14 -15.90 -3.71
N PHE A 324 11.76 -15.03 -2.89
CA PHE A 324 12.51 -15.44 -1.72
C PHE A 324 11.77 -15.20 -0.41
N THR A 325 12.10 -16.01 0.61
CA THR A 325 11.75 -15.77 2.02
C THR A 325 12.88 -15.02 2.74
N PHE A 326 12.76 -14.79 4.06
CA PHE A 326 13.84 -14.18 4.85
C PHE A 326 14.79 -15.23 5.46
N VAL A 327 16.10 -14.96 5.41
CA VAL A 327 17.12 -15.73 6.14
C VAL A 327 18.13 -14.79 6.79
N ALA A 328 18.75 -15.24 7.90
CA ALA A 328 19.82 -14.50 8.54
C ALA A 328 21.14 -14.55 7.77
N SER A 329 21.38 -15.62 7.03
CA SER A 329 22.61 -15.82 6.25
C SER A 329 22.40 -16.87 5.16
N GLY A 330 23.16 -16.75 4.07
CA GLY A 330 23.08 -17.67 2.94
C GLY A 330 22.01 -17.29 1.93
N LEU A 331 21.72 -18.21 1.00
CA LEU A 331 20.68 -18.04 0.00
C LEU A 331 19.30 -18.37 0.59
N PRO A 332 18.34 -17.43 0.54
CA PRO A 332 17.00 -17.71 1.05
C PRO A 332 16.29 -18.78 0.21
N PRO A 333 15.50 -19.67 0.84
CA PRO A 333 14.66 -20.59 0.09
C PRO A 333 13.59 -19.82 -0.68
N ALA A 334 13.14 -20.41 -1.79
CA ALA A 334 12.02 -19.87 -2.53
C ALA A 334 10.75 -19.94 -1.68
N SER A 335 9.97 -18.86 -1.69
CA SER A 335 8.63 -18.82 -1.12
C SER A 335 7.66 -19.63 -1.97
N GLN A 336 6.77 -20.40 -1.34
CA GLN A 336 5.76 -21.17 -2.02
C GLN A 336 4.72 -20.23 -2.66
N PRO A 337 4.44 -20.34 -3.99
CA PRO A 337 3.44 -19.47 -4.62
C PRO A 337 2.00 -19.73 -4.14
N ASP A 338 1.63 -20.97 -3.84
CA ASP A 338 0.29 -21.34 -3.38
C ASP A 338 -0.02 -20.69 -2.03
N GLY A 339 -1.07 -19.86 -1.95
CA GLY A 339 -1.42 -19.08 -0.75
C GLY A 339 -0.64 -17.77 -0.58
N SER A 340 0.20 -17.38 -1.56
CA SER A 340 1.10 -16.21 -1.49
C SER A 340 0.73 -15.09 -2.46
N TYR A 341 -0.32 -15.22 -3.27
CA TYR A 341 -0.64 -14.24 -4.31
C TYR A 341 -2.11 -13.83 -4.30
N VAL A 342 -2.33 -12.55 -4.51
CA VAL A 342 -3.60 -11.84 -4.41
C VAL A 342 -4.67 -12.40 -5.34
N ARG A 343 -4.37 -12.61 -6.63
CA ARG A 343 -5.35 -13.15 -7.59
C ARG A 343 -5.88 -14.51 -7.16
N GLN A 344 -4.99 -15.37 -6.62
CA GLN A 344 -5.42 -16.65 -6.08
C GLN A 344 -6.30 -16.49 -4.83
N ALA A 345 -5.96 -15.52 -3.95
CA ALA A 345 -6.78 -15.22 -2.78
C ALA A 345 -8.20 -14.80 -3.17
N LEU A 346 -8.35 -13.91 -4.15
CA LEU A 346 -9.67 -13.53 -4.67
C LEU A 346 -10.46 -14.75 -5.17
N LYS A 347 -9.80 -15.66 -5.92
CA LYS A 347 -10.42 -16.92 -6.39
C LYS A 347 -10.86 -17.80 -5.22
N ARG A 348 -10.01 -17.94 -4.18
CA ARG A 348 -10.33 -18.70 -2.96
C ARG A 348 -11.53 -18.09 -2.24
N GLY A 349 -11.56 -16.76 -2.11
CA GLY A 349 -12.65 -16.03 -1.48
C GLY A 349 -14.00 -16.26 -2.17
N LEU A 350 -14.05 -16.18 -3.51
CA LEU A 350 -15.25 -16.49 -4.29
C LEU A 350 -15.70 -17.94 -4.12
N ALA A 351 -14.76 -18.89 -4.02
CA ALA A 351 -15.10 -20.31 -3.86
C ALA A 351 -15.75 -20.62 -2.51
N MET A 352 -15.30 -19.94 -1.43
CA MET A 352 -15.69 -20.26 -0.06
C MET A 352 -16.77 -19.35 0.55
N GLN A 353 -17.13 -18.24 -0.11
CA GLN A 353 -18.06 -17.26 0.48
C GLN A 353 -19.43 -17.82 0.83
N ASP A 354 -19.96 -18.76 0.05
CA ASP A 354 -21.25 -19.40 0.33
C ASP A 354 -21.19 -20.23 1.62
N ASP A 355 -20.11 -21.00 1.79
CA ASP A 355 -19.93 -21.89 2.93
C ASP A 355 -19.63 -21.10 4.22
N LEU A 356 -18.90 -19.99 4.11
CA LEU A 356 -18.55 -19.13 5.24
C LEU A 356 -19.62 -18.07 5.56
N GLY A 357 -20.50 -17.75 4.60
CA GLY A 357 -21.43 -16.62 4.71
C GLY A 357 -20.76 -15.24 4.54
N ALA A 358 -19.45 -15.19 4.27
CA ALA A 358 -18.67 -14.02 3.96
C ALA A 358 -17.42 -14.38 3.14
N ASN A 359 -16.91 -13.43 2.34
CA ASN A 359 -15.68 -13.60 1.56
C ASN A 359 -14.48 -13.02 2.31
N PRO A 360 -13.56 -13.81 2.90
CA PRO A 360 -12.44 -13.30 3.68
C PRO A 360 -11.38 -12.56 2.85
N PHE A 361 -11.44 -12.66 1.53
CA PHE A 361 -10.46 -12.11 0.60
C PHE A 361 -11.08 -11.06 -0.34
N LYS A 362 -11.99 -10.25 0.19
CA LYS A 362 -12.68 -9.18 -0.52
C LYS A 362 -12.05 -7.82 -0.19
N PHE A 363 -10.93 -7.51 -0.78
CA PHE A 363 -10.12 -6.32 -0.52
C PHE A 363 -9.77 -5.56 -1.80
N GLY A 364 -9.42 -4.27 -1.65
CA GLY A 364 -8.89 -3.43 -2.71
C GLY A 364 -7.37 -3.53 -2.83
N PHE A 365 -6.79 -2.83 -3.80
CA PHE A 365 -5.38 -2.85 -4.13
C PHE A 365 -4.74 -1.48 -3.99
N ILE A 366 -3.52 -1.46 -3.43
CA ILE A 366 -2.59 -0.33 -3.47
C ILE A 366 -1.18 -0.84 -3.80
N GLY A 367 -0.32 0.05 -4.26
CA GLY A 367 1.13 -0.09 -4.24
C GLY A 367 1.72 0.78 -3.15
N SER A 368 2.94 0.51 -2.73
CA SER A 368 3.76 1.35 -1.85
C SER A 368 5.23 1.06 -2.10
N SER A 369 6.15 1.74 -1.41
CA SER A 369 7.58 1.52 -1.68
C SER A 369 8.23 0.49 -0.77
N ASP A 370 7.95 0.48 0.52
CA ASP A 370 8.72 -0.22 1.55
C ASP A 370 10.19 0.26 1.56
N GLY A 371 10.39 1.54 1.28
CA GLY A 371 11.69 2.18 1.27
C GLY A 371 12.26 2.36 2.67
N HIS A 372 13.56 2.05 2.87
CA HIS A 372 14.22 2.12 4.18
C HIS A 372 15.32 3.20 4.22
N ASN A 373 15.14 4.27 3.44
CA ASN A 373 16.05 5.42 3.39
C ASN A 373 15.31 6.73 3.76
N SER A 374 14.20 6.63 4.52
CA SER A 374 13.21 7.71 4.68
C SER A 374 12.65 8.17 3.33
N ALA A 375 12.69 7.31 2.34
CA ALA A 375 12.37 7.59 0.94
C ALA A 375 12.01 6.30 0.21
N GLY A 376 11.10 6.40 -0.76
CA GLY A 376 10.70 5.31 -1.64
C GLY A 376 11.27 5.50 -3.06
N PRO A 377 12.11 4.58 -3.58
CA PRO A 377 12.60 4.65 -4.95
C PRO A 377 11.52 4.14 -5.92
N VAL A 378 10.59 5.02 -6.33
CA VAL A 378 9.42 4.69 -7.17
C VAL A 378 9.64 5.02 -8.66
N GLU A 379 10.80 5.57 -9.02
CA GLU A 379 11.17 5.99 -10.36
C GLU A 379 12.33 5.12 -10.86
N GLU A 380 12.18 4.47 -12.01
CA GLU A 380 13.18 3.54 -12.56
C GLU A 380 14.51 4.23 -12.90
N ASP A 381 14.47 5.47 -13.35
CA ASP A 381 15.66 6.28 -13.68
C ASP A 381 16.24 7.03 -12.48
N ASN A 382 15.60 6.96 -11.32
CA ASN A 382 16.01 7.58 -10.06
C ASN A 382 16.03 6.56 -8.91
N TYR A 383 16.49 5.35 -9.19
CA TYR A 383 16.54 4.28 -8.21
C TYR A 383 17.80 4.39 -7.34
N PHE A 384 17.63 4.54 -6.02
CA PHE A 384 18.75 4.71 -5.07
C PHE A 384 18.90 3.52 -4.08
N GLY A 385 18.17 2.43 -4.27
CA GLY A 385 18.21 1.23 -3.42
C GLY A 385 17.19 1.27 -2.27
N LYS A 386 17.14 0.16 -1.53
CA LYS A 386 16.21 -0.06 -0.41
C LYS A 386 16.83 0.18 0.96
N LEU A 387 18.07 -0.34 1.17
CA LEU A 387 18.62 -0.65 2.50
C LEU A 387 19.92 0.12 2.80
N GLY A 388 19.86 1.41 2.94
CA GLY A 388 20.96 2.22 3.42
C GLY A 388 22.32 1.88 2.79
N ASN A 389 23.32 1.59 3.60
CA ASN A 389 24.70 1.32 3.15
C ASN A 389 24.88 -0.02 2.39
N ILE A 390 23.83 -0.82 2.27
CA ILE A 390 23.90 -2.12 1.60
C ILE A 390 23.83 -1.97 0.07
N ASP A 391 22.90 -1.15 -0.42
CA ASP A 391 22.59 -0.99 -1.84
C ASP A 391 22.55 0.48 -2.31
N MET A 392 23.27 1.35 -1.58
CA MET A 392 23.32 2.79 -1.82
C MET A 392 23.98 3.22 -3.14
N LEU A 393 24.76 2.36 -3.77
CA LEU A 393 25.50 2.68 -4.99
C LEU A 393 25.15 1.68 -6.10
N PRO A 394 25.17 2.09 -7.39
CA PRO A 394 24.89 1.23 -8.53
C PRO A 394 25.70 -0.08 -8.52
N GLU A 395 27.00 0.01 -8.27
CA GLU A 395 27.90 -1.17 -8.20
C GLU A 395 27.50 -2.17 -7.10
N PHE A 396 26.84 -1.72 -6.03
CA PHE A 396 26.37 -2.61 -4.96
C PHE A 396 25.03 -3.27 -5.32
N ARG A 397 24.23 -2.63 -6.16
CA ARG A 397 22.91 -3.13 -6.55
C ARG A 397 22.95 -4.19 -7.62
N ILE A 398 23.83 -4.03 -8.62
CA ILE A 398 23.93 -4.94 -9.78
C ILE A 398 25.15 -5.88 -9.74
N ALA A 399 25.96 -5.87 -8.66
CA ALA A 399 27.07 -6.80 -8.50
C ALA A 399 26.58 -8.25 -8.32
N GLU A 400 27.09 -9.17 -9.14
CA GLU A 400 26.73 -10.59 -9.12
C GLU A 400 27.09 -11.30 -7.79
N GLU A 401 28.09 -10.79 -7.06
CA GLU A 401 28.62 -11.41 -5.85
C GLU A 401 27.70 -11.28 -4.60
N ASN A 402 26.65 -10.47 -4.66
CA ASN A 402 25.79 -10.20 -3.50
C ASN A 402 24.54 -11.10 -3.47
N VAL A 403 24.77 -12.37 -3.31
CA VAL A 403 23.77 -13.45 -3.31
C VAL A 403 22.76 -13.38 -2.16
N VAL A 404 23.09 -12.72 -1.05
CA VAL A 404 22.32 -12.83 0.20
C VAL A 404 20.93 -12.17 0.14
N LEU A 405 20.74 -11.13 -0.69
CA LEU A 405 19.41 -10.50 -0.87
C LEU A 405 18.96 -10.49 -2.34
N ASN A 406 19.74 -11.02 -3.25
CA ASN A 406 19.50 -10.96 -4.70
C ASN A 406 18.96 -9.59 -5.16
N ARG A 407 19.71 -8.53 -4.88
CA ARG A 407 19.31 -7.13 -4.97
C ARG A 407 18.88 -6.72 -6.37
N VAL A 408 19.49 -7.29 -7.37
CA VAL A 408 19.12 -7.03 -8.77
C VAL A 408 17.67 -7.43 -9.08
N ARG A 409 17.08 -8.34 -8.27
CA ARG A 409 15.66 -8.73 -8.40
C ARG A 409 14.70 -7.87 -7.61
N MET A 410 15.18 -6.90 -6.82
CA MET A 410 14.30 -5.89 -6.26
C MET A 410 13.77 -5.00 -7.36
N SER A 411 12.51 -4.62 -7.29
CA SER A 411 11.87 -3.68 -8.22
C SER A 411 11.99 -2.24 -7.73
N ALA A 412 11.61 -1.27 -8.55
CA ALA A 412 11.21 0.02 -8.04
C ALA A 412 9.95 -0.12 -7.16
N GLY A 413 9.68 0.87 -6.33
CA GLY A 413 8.52 0.89 -5.46
C GLY A 413 7.22 1.14 -6.20
N GLY A 414 6.08 0.69 -5.65
CA GLY A 414 4.75 1.03 -6.13
C GLY A 414 4.20 2.31 -5.50
N LEU A 415 3.04 2.75 -5.96
CA LEU A 415 2.27 3.85 -5.38
C LEU A 415 0.82 3.45 -5.12
N ALA A 416 0.26 3.98 -4.03
CA ALA A 416 -1.17 3.94 -3.77
C ALA A 416 -1.87 5.04 -4.56
N GLY A 417 -2.81 4.67 -5.44
CA GLY A 417 -3.77 5.59 -6.03
C GLY A 417 -5.10 5.51 -5.28
N VAL A 418 -5.69 6.66 -4.93
CA VAL A 418 -7.00 6.71 -4.28
C VAL A 418 -7.89 7.78 -4.93
N TRP A 419 -9.16 7.45 -5.10
CA TRP A 419 -10.18 8.39 -5.54
C TRP A 419 -10.87 9.00 -4.32
N ALA A 420 -10.63 10.29 -4.07
CA ALA A 420 -11.22 11.02 -2.95
C ALA A 420 -11.76 12.38 -3.39
N ASN A 421 -12.75 12.90 -2.66
CA ASN A 421 -13.36 14.18 -2.99
C ASN A 421 -12.41 15.36 -2.81
N GLU A 422 -11.49 15.25 -1.86
CA GLU A 422 -10.48 16.27 -1.54
C GLU A 422 -9.26 15.62 -0.86
N ASN A 423 -8.14 16.35 -0.77
CA ASN A 423 -6.93 15.87 -0.10
C ASN A 423 -6.98 16.21 1.39
N THR A 424 -7.73 15.42 2.15
CA THR A 424 -7.81 15.50 3.62
C THR A 424 -7.72 14.09 4.22
N ARG A 425 -7.36 13.99 5.52
CA ARG A 425 -7.30 12.70 6.22
C ARG A 425 -8.61 11.92 6.06
N ASP A 426 -9.75 12.56 6.31
CA ASP A 426 -11.04 11.90 6.21
C ASP A 426 -11.35 11.41 4.80
N ALA A 427 -11.19 12.27 3.78
CA ALA A 427 -11.55 11.90 2.42
C ALA A 427 -10.62 10.83 1.83
N ILE A 428 -9.31 10.91 2.10
CA ILE A 428 -8.33 9.89 1.68
C ILE A 428 -8.58 8.57 2.43
N PHE A 429 -8.77 8.61 3.77
CA PHE A 429 -9.04 7.41 4.56
C PHE A 429 -10.33 6.73 4.13
N ASP A 430 -11.40 7.49 3.85
CA ASP A 430 -12.66 6.94 3.33
C ASP A 430 -12.47 6.29 1.96
N GLY A 431 -11.68 6.88 1.08
CA GLY A 431 -11.32 6.29 -0.22
C GLY A 431 -10.60 4.94 -0.05
N LEU A 432 -9.62 4.87 0.86
CA LEU A 432 -8.88 3.66 1.20
C LEU A 432 -9.82 2.60 1.83
N GLN A 433 -10.60 2.98 2.84
CA GLN A 433 -11.55 2.09 3.53
C GLN A 433 -12.62 1.54 2.59
N ASN A 434 -13.14 2.36 1.66
CA ASN A 434 -14.11 1.97 0.65
C ASN A 434 -13.51 1.25 -0.55
N ARG A 435 -12.18 1.06 -0.57
CA ARG A 435 -11.46 0.36 -1.64
C ARG A 435 -11.58 1.02 -3.02
N GLU A 436 -11.93 2.32 -3.07
CA GLU A 436 -11.90 3.07 -4.34
C GLU A 436 -10.47 3.46 -4.67
N THR A 437 -9.63 2.42 -4.78
CA THR A 437 -8.18 2.49 -4.87
C THR A 437 -7.66 1.71 -6.07
N PHE A 438 -6.46 2.04 -6.47
CA PHE A 438 -5.71 1.32 -7.48
C PHE A 438 -4.22 1.34 -7.14
N ALA A 439 -3.51 0.28 -7.52
CA ALA A 439 -2.06 0.19 -7.37
C ALA A 439 -1.38 0.62 -8.66
N THR A 440 -0.20 1.22 -8.55
CA THR A 440 0.73 1.35 -9.68
C THR A 440 2.08 0.75 -9.33
N SER A 441 2.89 0.43 -10.33
CA SER A 441 4.25 -0.05 -10.15
C SER A 441 5.31 1.08 -10.14
N GLY A 442 4.89 2.34 -9.95
CA GLY A 442 5.72 3.54 -9.91
C GLY A 442 5.08 4.72 -10.63
N PRO A 443 4.86 4.65 -11.95
CA PRO A 443 4.21 5.72 -12.70
C PRO A 443 2.79 6.03 -12.21
N ARG A 444 2.39 7.31 -12.26
CA ARG A 444 1.08 7.79 -11.77
C ARG A 444 0.00 7.60 -12.84
N ILE A 445 -0.15 6.38 -13.35
CA ILE A 445 -1.24 5.98 -14.25
C ILE A 445 -2.56 6.14 -13.52
N GLN A 446 -3.47 6.96 -14.03
CA GLN A 446 -4.83 7.08 -13.45
C GLN A 446 -5.76 6.07 -14.08
N VAL A 447 -6.55 5.38 -13.24
CA VAL A 447 -7.47 4.32 -13.67
C VAL A 447 -8.86 4.58 -13.13
N ARG A 448 -9.89 4.61 -14.00
CA ARG A 448 -11.31 4.60 -13.63
C ARG A 448 -11.94 3.29 -14.06
N PHE A 449 -12.71 2.69 -13.16
CA PHE A 449 -13.38 1.44 -13.42
C PHE A 449 -14.74 1.42 -12.72
N PHE A 450 -15.81 1.31 -13.51
CA PHE A 450 -17.17 1.24 -13.00
C PHE A 450 -17.88 0.04 -13.65
N GLY A 451 -18.77 -0.62 -12.90
CA GLY A 451 -19.56 -1.74 -13.36
C GLY A 451 -21.07 -1.50 -13.20
N GLY A 452 -21.87 -1.92 -14.16
CA GLY A 452 -23.32 -1.72 -14.11
C GLY A 452 -24.06 -2.44 -15.23
N TRP A 453 -25.31 -2.09 -15.42
CA TRP A 453 -26.22 -2.75 -16.35
C TRP A 453 -26.78 -1.75 -17.35
N GLY A 454 -26.86 -2.15 -18.64
CA GLY A 454 -27.47 -1.33 -19.67
C GLY A 454 -26.73 -0.01 -19.94
N ILE A 455 -25.42 0.02 -19.71
CA ILE A 455 -24.58 1.21 -19.92
C ILE A 455 -24.46 1.47 -21.41
N ASP A 456 -24.71 2.73 -21.81
CA ASP A 456 -24.57 3.19 -23.19
C ASP A 456 -23.09 3.09 -23.63
N LYS A 457 -22.85 2.51 -24.80
CA LYS A 457 -21.51 2.38 -25.39
C LYS A 457 -20.85 3.73 -25.68
N ASP A 458 -21.67 4.75 -25.96
CA ASP A 458 -21.20 6.10 -26.28
C ASP A 458 -21.07 7.01 -25.04
N LEU A 459 -21.29 6.47 -23.83
CA LEU A 459 -21.24 7.23 -22.56
C LEU A 459 -19.96 8.06 -22.43
N LEU A 460 -18.82 7.47 -22.77
CA LEU A 460 -17.50 8.12 -22.64
C LEU A 460 -17.30 9.32 -23.60
N SER A 461 -18.19 9.51 -24.57
CA SER A 461 -18.20 10.69 -25.46
C SER A 461 -18.98 11.87 -24.84
N ALA A 462 -19.74 11.66 -23.80
CA ALA A 462 -20.52 12.71 -23.14
C ALA A 462 -19.61 13.58 -22.25
N PRO A 463 -19.77 14.90 -22.21
CA PRO A 463 -18.97 15.79 -21.36
C PRO A 463 -19.11 15.47 -19.87
N ASP A 464 -20.27 14.97 -19.45
CA ASP A 464 -20.64 14.62 -18.08
C ASP A 464 -20.54 13.10 -17.80
N TRP A 465 -19.77 12.37 -18.60
CA TRP A 465 -19.66 10.91 -18.52
C TRP A 465 -19.30 10.42 -17.10
N LEU A 466 -18.47 11.17 -16.38
CA LEU A 466 -18.01 10.78 -15.06
C LEU A 466 -19.12 10.91 -14.01
N THR A 467 -19.87 12.01 -14.02
CA THR A 467 -21.05 12.19 -13.16
C THR A 467 -22.11 11.11 -13.44
N LYS A 468 -22.33 10.80 -14.74
CA LYS A 468 -23.23 9.72 -15.14
C LYS A 468 -22.71 8.36 -14.66
N SER A 469 -21.39 8.10 -14.71
CA SER A 469 -20.81 6.85 -14.24
C SER A 469 -21.10 6.63 -12.76
N TYR A 470 -20.89 7.63 -11.91
CA TYR A 470 -21.19 7.53 -10.47
C TYR A 470 -22.69 7.39 -10.18
N SER A 471 -23.58 7.90 -11.04
CA SER A 471 -25.03 7.83 -10.83
C SER A 471 -25.69 6.51 -11.25
N GLN A 472 -25.12 5.79 -12.23
CA GLN A 472 -25.74 4.60 -12.84
C GLN A 472 -24.92 3.32 -12.75
N ALA A 473 -23.69 3.39 -12.20
CA ALA A 473 -22.78 2.28 -12.05
C ALA A 473 -22.09 2.33 -10.68
N VAL A 474 -21.50 1.21 -10.27
CA VAL A 474 -20.71 1.15 -9.04
C VAL A 474 -19.23 1.31 -9.37
N PRO A 475 -18.45 2.07 -8.59
CA PRO A 475 -17.02 2.21 -8.79
C PRO A 475 -16.25 0.95 -8.35
N MET A 476 -14.95 0.89 -8.70
CA MET A 476 -14.04 -0.12 -8.17
C MET A 476 -14.11 -0.18 -6.63
N GLY A 477 -13.82 -1.36 -6.08
CA GLY A 477 -13.91 -1.61 -4.64
C GLY A 477 -15.31 -2.00 -4.14
N THR A 478 -16.33 -2.00 -5.01
CA THR A 478 -17.75 -2.11 -4.62
C THR A 478 -18.41 -3.39 -5.13
N ASP A 479 -19.53 -3.74 -4.50
CA ASP A 479 -20.43 -4.81 -4.94
C ASP A 479 -21.41 -4.35 -6.00
N MET A 480 -21.53 -5.11 -7.06
CA MET A 480 -22.54 -4.96 -8.09
C MET A 480 -23.70 -5.92 -7.84
N LYS A 481 -24.90 -5.38 -7.63
CA LYS A 481 -26.11 -6.17 -7.44
C LYS A 481 -26.57 -6.81 -8.75
N PRO A 482 -27.34 -7.94 -8.72
CA PRO A 482 -27.91 -8.52 -9.92
C PRO A 482 -28.73 -7.56 -10.77
N GLY A 483 -28.62 -7.68 -12.09
CA GLY A 483 -29.35 -6.88 -13.06
C GLY A 483 -29.71 -7.66 -14.31
N LYS A 484 -30.26 -6.99 -15.34
CA LYS A 484 -30.69 -7.66 -16.56
C LYS A 484 -29.58 -7.70 -17.62
N GLY A 485 -29.37 -8.88 -18.21
CA GLY A 485 -28.39 -9.10 -19.27
C GLY A 485 -26.98 -9.32 -18.70
N ALA A 486 -25.97 -9.07 -19.53
CA ALA A 486 -24.57 -9.09 -19.10
C ALA A 486 -24.14 -7.73 -18.57
N PRO A 487 -23.28 -7.68 -17.53
CA PRO A 487 -22.77 -6.42 -17.00
C PRO A 487 -21.88 -5.73 -18.02
N SER A 488 -21.96 -4.41 -18.03
CA SER A 488 -21.07 -3.56 -18.80
C SER A 488 -20.17 -2.77 -17.85
N PHE A 489 -18.95 -2.53 -18.30
CA PHE A 489 -17.92 -1.85 -17.52
C PHE A 489 -17.43 -0.62 -18.25
N ILE A 490 -17.44 0.53 -17.56
CA ILE A 490 -16.84 1.77 -18.04
C ILE A 490 -15.37 1.73 -17.61
N ILE A 491 -14.50 1.80 -18.59
CA ILE A 491 -13.06 1.62 -18.46
C ILE A 491 -12.35 2.84 -19.02
N TRP A 492 -11.51 3.46 -18.23
CA TRP A 492 -10.74 4.62 -18.64
C TRP A 492 -9.39 4.63 -17.94
N ALA A 493 -8.32 4.91 -18.69
CA ALA A 493 -7.00 5.15 -18.14
C ALA A 493 -6.28 6.23 -18.92
N VAL A 494 -5.44 7.01 -18.22
CA VAL A 494 -4.52 7.98 -18.78
C VAL A 494 -3.12 7.73 -18.20
N LYS A 495 -2.11 7.85 -19.06
CA LYS A 495 -0.71 7.69 -18.67
C LYS A 495 -0.28 8.73 -17.64
N ASP A 496 0.78 8.47 -16.93
CA ASP A 496 1.55 9.50 -16.23
C ASP A 496 2.14 10.49 -17.24
N ALA A 497 2.04 11.79 -16.95
CA ALA A 497 2.53 12.83 -17.87
C ALA A 497 4.03 12.69 -18.17
N GLU A 498 4.81 12.19 -17.20
CA GLU A 498 6.27 12.07 -17.27
C GLU A 498 6.75 10.65 -17.62
N SER A 499 5.84 9.66 -17.76
CA SER A 499 6.18 8.28 -18.07
C SER A 499 5.82 7.88 -19.51
N ALA A 500 5.76 6.59 -19.75
CA ALA A 500 5.52 5.99 -21.05
C ALA A 500 4.05 6.02 -21.48
N ASN A 501 3.80 5.91 -22.77
CA ASN A 501 2.46 5.75 -23.32
C ASN A 501 1.86 4.38 -22.94
N LEU A 502 0.53 4.28 -22.93
CA LEU A 502 -0.19 3.05 -22.64
C LEU A 502 -0.17 2.09 -23.83
N ASP A 503 0.10 0.82 -23.56
CA ASP A 503 -0.01 -0.30 -24.52
C ASP A 503 -1.47 -0.75 -24.64
N ARG A 504 -2.06 -1.24 -23.54
CA ARG A 504 -3.40 -1.83 -23.50
C ARG A 504 -4.03 -1.77 -22.11
N ILE A 505 -5.35 -1.98 -22.07
CA ILE A 505 -6.09 -2.28 -20.85
C ILE A 505 -6.67 -3.68 -20.96
N GLN A 506 -6.53 -4.45 -19.88
CA GLN A 506 -7.08 -5.79 -19.74
C GLN A 506 -8.09 -5.82 -18.60
N VAL A 507 -9.19 -6.58 -18.80
CA VAL A 507 -10.08 -7.00 -17.73
C VAL A 507 -9.71 -8.42 -17.31
N ILE A 508 -9.44 -8.59 -16.03
CA ILE A 508 -9.26 -9.90 -15.42
C ILE A 508 -10.58 -10.28 -14.74
N LYS A 509 -11.22 -11.33 -15.24
CA LYS A 509 -12.42 -11.94 -14.67
C LYS A 509 -12.04 -13.15 -13.87
N LEU A 510 -12.53 -13.23 -12.63
CA LEU A 510 -12.44 -14.38 -11.74
C LEU A 510 -13.85 -14.82 -11.41
N TRP A 511 -14.11 -16.15 -11.37
CA TRP A 511 -15.44 -16.65 -11.02
C TRP A 511 -15.38 -18.06 -10.44
N LYS A 512 -16.44 -18.45 -9.73
CA LYS A 512 -16.67 -19.84 -9.28
C LYS A 512 -17.40 -20.59 -10.38
N GLY A 513 -16.75 -21.57 -10.99
CA GLY A 513 -17.36 -22.41 -12.01
C GLY A 513 -18.47 -23.33 -11.45
N ALA A 514 -19.28 -23.90 -12.33
CA ALA A 514 -20.36 -24.84 -11.95
C ALA A 514 -19.82 -26.11 -11.26
N ASP A 515 -18.55 -26.48 -11.48
CA ASP A 515 -17.83 -27.55 -10.81
C ASP A 515 -17.31 -27.15 -9.40
N GLY A 516 -17.64 -25.95 -8.92
CA GLY A 516 -17.17 -25.38 -7.65
C GLY A 516 -15.73 -24.90 -7.67
N LYS A 517 -14.99 -25.07 -8.78
CA LYS A 517 -13.60 -24.63 -8.89
C LYS A 517 -13.52 -23.17 -9.35
N SER A 518 -12.55 -22.47 -8.80
CA SER A 518 -12.27 -21.10 -9.23
C SER A 518 -11.62 -21.07 -10.60
N GLN A 519 -12.07 -20.13 -11.42
CA GLN A 519 -11.64 -19.91 -12.79
C GLN A 519 -11.09 -18.50 -12.96
N GLU A 520 -10.31 -18.27 -14.01
CA GLU A 520 -9.86 -16.94 -14.40
C GLU A 520 -9.80 -16.78 -15.92
N ARG A 521 -10.00 -15.56 -16.39
CA ARG A 521 -9.80 -15.20 -17.79
C ARG A 521 -9.32 -13.76 -17.90
N VAL A 522 -8.36 -13.54 -18.79
CA VAL A 522 -7.85 -12.22 -19.15
C VAL A 522 -8.44 -11.83 -20.51
N PHE A 523 -8.99 -10.62 -20.59
CA PHE A 523 -9.52 -10.05 -21.83
C PHE A 523 -8.75 -8.77 -22.16
N ASP A 524 -8.16 -8.68 -23.36
CA ASP A 524 -7.74 -7.39 -23.91
C ASP A 524 -9.01 -6.63 -24.34
N VAL A 525 -9.29 -5.47 -23.74
CA VAL A 525 -10.55 -4.74 -23.94
C VAL A 525 -10.39 -3.44 -24.73
N THR A 526 -9.21 -2.84 -24.67
CA THR A 526 -8.80 -1.69 -25.50
C THR A 526 -7.28 -1.59 -25.54
N TRP A 527 -6.74 -1.09 -26.65
CA TRP A 527 -5.30 -1.02 -26.88
C TRP A 527 -4.93 0.10 -27.85
N SER A 528 -3.65 0.45 -27.92
CA SER A 528 -3.09 1.45 -28.81
C SER A 528 -2.80 0.88 -30.20
N GLY A 529 -2.84 1.74 -31.23
CA GLY A 529 -2.54 1.41 -32.62
C GLY A 529 -3.59 0.51 -33.29
N ASP A 530 -3.32 0.10 -34.54
CA ASP A 530 -4.26 -0.65 -35.38
C ASP A 530 -4.10 -2.18 -35.24
N ARG A 531 -3.58 -2.65 -34.12
CA ARG A 531 -3.38 -4.08 -33.85
C ARG A 531 -4.70 -4.82 -33.83
N GLN A 532 -4.69 -6.05 -34.34
CA GLN A 532 -5.86 -6.94 -34.32
C GLN A 532 -5.53 -8.21 -33.56
N VAL A 533 -6.51 -8.71 -32.80
CA VAL A 533 -6.38 -9.99 -32.08
C VAL A 533 -6.21 -11.11 -33.10
N GLN A 534 -5.15 -11.90 -32.96
CA GLN A 534 -4.79 -13.03 -33.80
C GLN A 534 -4.70 -14.29 -32.93
N ASN A 535 -5.47 -15.34 -33.29
CA ASN A 535 -5.51 -16.60 -32.53
C ASN A 535 -5.78 -16.41 -31.03
N GLY A 536 -6.63 -15.44 -30.68
CA GLY A 536 -7.00 -15.13 -29.28
C GLY A 536 -5.97 -14.30 -28.49
N LYS A 537 -4.90 -13.83 -29.13
CA LYS A 537 -3.87 -12.95 -28.53
C LYS A 537 -3.73 -11.64 -29.28
N LEU A 538 -3.55 -10.56 -28.54
CA LEU A 538 -3.18 -9.26 -29.09
C LEU A 538 -1.65 -9.24 -29.30
N PRO A 539 -1.15 -8.92 -30.53
CA PRO A 539 0.27 -8.77 -30.76
C PRO A 539 0.92 -7.72 -29.86
N SER A 540 2.25 -7.81 -29.65
CA SER A 540 3.02 -6.81 -28.92
C SER A 540 2.86 -5.41 -29.52
N VAL A 541 2.92 -4.37 -28.67
CA VAL A 541 2.93 -2.97 -29.10
C VAL A 541 4.23 -2.57 -29.80
N GLY A 542 5.26 -3.38 -29.70
CA GLY A 542 6.62 -3.08 -30.12
C GLY A 542 7.50 -2.64 -28.95
N ASN A 543 8.71 -2.19 -29.27
CA ASN A 543 9.69 -1.75 -28.29
C ASN A 543 10.51 -0.58 -28.87
N THR A 544 10.61 0.51 -28.13
CA THR A 544 11.40 1.71 -28.48
C THR A 544 12.57 1.94 -27.55
N VAL A 545 12.88 0.96 -26.68
CA VAL A 545 13.97 1.06 -25.71
C VAL A 545 15.33 0.92 -26.42
N ASP A 546 16.20 1.88 -26.14
CA ASP A 546 17.63 1.78 -26.43
C ASP A 546 18.37 1.38 -25.13
N ILE A 547 18.84 0.14 -25.07
CA ILE A 547 19.54 -0.42 -23.90
C ILE A 547 20.87 0.29 -23.66
N ALA A 548 21.57 0.73 -24.71
CA ALA A 548 22.90 1.32 -24.56
C ALA A 548 22.85 2.71 -23.89
N SER A 549 21.80 3.46 -24.15
CA SER A 549 21.56 4.79 -23.55
C SER A 549 20.54 4.78 -22.41
N ALA A 550 20.03 3.59 -22.03
CA ALA A 550 18.94 3.42 -21.04
C ALA A 550 17.79 4.40 -21.27
N SER A 551 17.33 4.53 -22.53
CA SER A 551 16.31 5.49 -22.93
C SER A 551 15.22 4.83 -23.77
N TYR A 552 14.10 5.52 -23.98
CA TYR A 552 12.99 5.10 -24.83
C TYR A 552 12.31 6.29 -25.47
N THR A 553 11.41 6.04 -26.42
CA THR A 553 10.60 7.10 -27.04
C THR A 553 9.11 6.77 -26.98
N ASN A 554 8.27 7.81 -26.81
CA ASN A 554 6.81 7.71 -26.84
C ASN A 554 6.24 7.78 -28.28
N THR A 555 6.91 7.12 -29.25
CA THR A 555 6.47 7.07 -30.66
C THR A 555 5.42 6.00 -30.92
N ILE A 556 5.22 5.09 -29.98
CA ILE A 556 4.18 4.06 -29.96
C ILE A 556 3.32 4.20 -28.69
N GLY A 557 2.24 3.44 -28.59
CA GLY A 557 1.33 3.54 -27.46
C GLY A 557 0.33 4.69 -27.59
N SER A 558 -0.49 4.91 -26.57
CA SER A 558 -1.51 5.98 -26.49
C SER A 558 -1.45 6.73 -25.18
N VAL A 559 -1.69 8.03 -25.20
CA VAL A 559 -1.79 8.85 -23.98
C VAL A 559 -2.97 8.42 -23.10
N LYS A 560 -4.07 7.99 -23.74
CA LYS A 560 -5.32 7.60 -23.08
C LYS A 560 -5.92 6.39 -23.79
N LEU A 561 -6.45 5.46 -23.01
CA LEU A 561 -7.27 4.35 -23.49
C LEU A 561 -8.60 4.33 -22.72
N SER A 562 -9.70 4.10 -23.43
CA SER A 562 -11.02 4.02 -22.81
C SER A 562 -11.99 3.20 -23.65
N THR A 563 -12.94 2.53 -22.98
CA THR A 563 -14.01 1.76 -23.65
C THR A 563 -15.15 1.49 -22.67
N VAL A 564 -16.33 1.22 -23.21
CA VAL A 564 -17.40 0.52 -22.49
C VAL A 564 -17.41 -0.93 -22.97
N TRP A 565 -17.03 -1.85 -22.11
CA TRP A 565 -16.92 -3.27 -22.42
C TRP A 565 -18.00 -4.08 -21.70
N THR A 566 -18.64 -5.02 -22.38
CA THR A 566 -19.64 -5.93 -21.83
C THR A 566 -19.07 -7.33 -21.76
N ASP A 567 -19.22 -8.03 -20.62
CA ASP A 567 -18.69 -9.38 -20.46
C ASP A 567 -19.39 -10.37 -21.40
N PRO A 568 -18.70 -10.92 -22.43
CA PRO A 568 -19.30 -11.85 -23.39
C PRO A 568 -19.48 -13.27 -22.80
N THR A 569 -18.98 -13.52 -21.61
CA THR A 569 -18.97 -14.82 -20.95
C THR A 569 -19.71 -14.81 -19.61
N PHE A 570 -20.57 -13.80 -19.41
CA PHE A 570 -21.31 -13.64 -18.18
C PHE A 570 -22.34 -14.75 -17.97
N ASP A 571 -22.35 -15.31 -16.76
CA ASP A 571 -23.36 -16.23 -16.28
C ASP A 571 -23.97 -15.64 -14.99
N PRO A 572 -25.27 -15.29 -14.98
CA PRO A 572 -25.91 -14.67 -13.82
C PRO A 572 -25.98 -15.56 -12.58
N SER A 573 -25.77 -16.86 -12.72
CA SER A 573 -25.74 -17.81 -11.61
C SER A 573 -24.38 -17.93 -10.90
N GLN A 574 -23.34 -17.26 -11.43
CA GLN A 574 -21.97 -17.39 -10.94
C GLN A 574 -21.50 -16.09 -10.30
N ASP A 575 -21.03 -16.20 -9.06
CA ASP A 575 -20.31 -15.09 -8.42
C ASP A 575 -19.01 -14.81 -9.15
N ALA A 576 -18.68 -13.54 -9.33
CA ALA A 576 -17.51 -13.11 -10.07
C ALA A 576 -16.85 -11.87 -9.47
N ALA A 577 -15.57 -11.70 -9.74
CA ALA A 577 -14.82 -10.48 -9.49
C ALA A 577 -14.13 -10.01 -10.77
N TYR A 578 -14.11 -8.70 -10.99
CA TYR A 578 -13.51 -8.09 -12.16
C TYR A 578 -12.55 -6.99 -11.72
N TYR A 579 -11.34 -6.95 -12.26
CA TYR A 579 -10.42 -5.85 -12.06
C TYR A 579 -9.63 -5.55 -13.32
N LEU A 580 -9.08 -4.33 -13.42
CA LEU A 580 -8.27 -3.91 -14.55
C LEU A 580 -6.79 -4.14 -14.30
N ARG A 581 -6.08 -4.41 -15.41
CA ARG A 581 -4.64 -4.20 -15.54
C ARG A 581 -4.40 -3.28 -16.73
N VAL A 582 -3.73 -2.16 -16.47
CA VAL A 582 -3.28 -1.20 -17.48
C VAL A 582 -1.79 -1.38 -17.68
N LEU A 583 -1.33 -1.50 -18.92
CA LEU A 583 0.09 -1.68 -19.25
C LEU A 583 0.60 -0.47 -20.02
N GLU A 584 1.79 0.01 -19.65
CA GLU A 584 2.57 0.93 -20.47
C GLU A 584 3.32 0.20 -21.58
N ILE A 585 3.86 0.92 -22.56
CA ILE A 585 4.86 0.39 -23.49
C ILE A 585 6.15 0.07 -22.75
N PRO A 586 7.05 -0.79 -23.29
CA PRO A 586 8.31 -1.12 -22.62
C PRO A 586 9.20 0.10 -22.36
N THR A 587 9.83 0.14 -21.16
CA THR A 587 10.82 1.13 -20.72
C THR A 587 12.07 0.45 -20.17
N PRO A 588 13.22 1.13 -20.01
CA PRO A 588 14.37 0.56 -19.33
C PRO A 588 14.06 0.28 -17.85
N ARG A 589 14.51 -0.86 -17.33
CA ARG A 589 14.45 -1.16 -15.90
C ARG A 589 15.57 -0.43 -15.15
N TRP A 590 15.42 -0.12 -13.87
CA TRP A 590 16.43 0.58 -13.04
C TRP A 590 17.83 -0.07 -13.16
N SER A 591 17.91 -1.38 -13.25
CA SER A 591 19.20 -2.10 -13.41
C SER A 591 19.89 -1.81 -14.75
N THR A 592 19.13 -1.39 -15.77
CA THR A 592 19.66 -0.92 -17.05
C THR A 592 20.18 0.51 -16.92
N HIS A 593 19.51 1.39 -16.16
CA HIS A 593 20.00 2.74 -15.83
C HIS A 593 21.29 2.68 -14.99
N ASP A 594 21.35 1.81 -13.99
CA ASP A 594 22.57 1.59 -13.20
C ASP A 594 23.73 1.07 -14.06
N ALA A 595 23.46 0.10 -14.94
CA ALA A 595 24.49 -0.45 -15.84
C ALA A 595 25.01 0.60 -16.83
N HIS A 596 24.12 1.45 -17.37
CA HIS A 596 24.50 2.60 -18.18
C HIS A 596 25.38 3.59 -17.40
N THR A 597 25.03 3.90 -16.16
CA THR A 597 25.83 4.79 -15.28
C THR A 597 27.24 4.24 -15.04
N LEU A 598 27.39 2.92 -14.96
CA LEU A 598 28.67 2.23 -14.75
C LEU A 598 29.43 1.90 -16.04
N ASP A 599 28.87 2.21 -17.23
CA ASP A 599 29.41 1.83 -18.54
C ASP A 599 29.68 0.32 -18.67
N ILE A 600 28.71 -0.50 -18.21
CA ILE A 600 28.78 -1.97 -18.30
C ILE A 600 27.52 -2.54 -18.97
N ALA A 601 27.58 -3.81 -19.35
CA ALA A 601 26.39 -4.51 -19.84
C ALA A 601 25.36 -4.72 -18.70
N PRO A 602 24.07 -4.46 -18.92
CA PRO A 602 23.06 -4.74 -17.90
C PRO A 602 22.96 -6.25 -17.60
N PRO A 603 22.58 -6.63 -16.38
CA PRO A 603 22.35 -8.01 -15.99
C PRO A 603 21.46 -8.77 -16.99
N SER A 604 21.69 -10.07 -17.15
CA SER A 604 20.86 -10.90 -18.05
C SER A 604 19.55 -11.33 -17.40
N ASP A 605 19.50 -11.34 -16.08
CA ASP A 605 18.35 -11.68 -15.23
C ASP A 605 18.39 -10.78 -13.99
N PRO A 606 17.32 -10.04 -13.67
CA PRO A 606 16.01 -9.93 -14.33
C PRO A 606 16.05 -9.26 -15.71
N PRO A 607 14.89 -9.15 -16.42
CA PRO A 607 14.80 -8.51 -17.73
C PRO A 607 15.35 -7.07 -17.71
N LYS A 608 15.99 -6.67 -18.83
CA LYS A 608 16.57 -5.32 -18.99
C LYS A 608 15.53 -4.22 -19.17
N ILE A 609 14.33 -4.62 -19.54
CA ILE A 609 13.19 -3.74 -19.83
C ILE A 609 12.00 -4.17 -18.97
N ILE A 610 11.17 -3.20 -18.64
CA ILE A 610 9.97 -3.37 -17.84
C ILE A 610 8.75 -2.82 -18.59
N GLN A 611 7.56 -3.36 -18.39
CA GLN A 611 6.28 -2.73 -18.75
C GLN A 611 5.55 -2.34 -17.48
N GLU A 612 5.69 -1.09 -17.11
CA GLU A 612 5.02 -0.51 -15.95
C GLU A 612 3.51 -0.64 -16.06
N ARG A 613 2.84 -0.69 -14.94
CA ARG A 613 1.42 -1.02 -14.92
C ARG A 613 0.66 -0.45 -13.74
N ALA A 614 -0.66 -0.48 -13.89
CA ALA A 614 -1.59 -0.22 -12.80
C ALA A 614 -2.65 -1.32 -12.70
N TRP A 615 -3.20 -1.51 -11.49
CA TRP A 615 -4.28 -2.46 -11.21
C TRP A 615 -5.38 -1.76 -10.42
N SER A 616 -6.63 -1.80 -10.92
CA SER A 616 -7.77 -1.30 -10.16
C SER A 616 -8.15 -2.28 -9.04
N SER A 617 -8.72 -1.78 -7.96
CA SER A 617 -9.48 -2.64 -7.03
C SER A 617 -10.61 -3.37 -7.76
N PRO A 618 -10.99 -4.59 -7.31
CA PRO A 618 -12.03 -5.36 -7.97
C PRO A 618 -13.43 -4.76 -7.80
N ILE A 619 -14.32 -5.05 -8.77
CA ILE A 619 -15.77 -4.98 -8.63
C ILE A 619 -16.27 -6.41 -8.48
N TRP A 620 -17.08 -6.67 -7.47
CA TRP A 620 -17.64 -8.01 -7.22
C TRP A 620 -19.09 -8.08 -7.69
N TYR A 621 -19.43 -9.13 -8.38
CA TYR A 621 -20.80 -9.52 -8.70
C TYR A 621 -21.21 -10.67 -7.79
N ASN A 622 -22.30 -10.50 -7.05
CA ASN A 622 -22.92 -11.54 -6.23
C ASN A 622 -24.20 -12.00 -6.93
N SER A 623 -24.30 -13.28 -7.21
CA SER A 623 -25.44 -13.90 -7.94
C SER A 623 -26.73 -14.01 -7.10
N LYS A 624 -26.63 -13.80 -5.78
CA LYS A 624 -27.72 -13.90 -4.80
C LYS A 624 -28.19 -12.56 -4.25
#